data_a93d23d43954dc968b834d7842fe38b7
#
_entry.id   a93d23d43954dc968b834d7842fe38b7
#
_cell.length_a   1.000
_cell.length_b   1.000
_cell.length_c   1.000
_cell.angle_alpha   90.00
_cell.angle_beta   90.00
_cell.angle_gamma   90.00
#
_symmetry.space_group_name_H-M   'P 1'
#
loop_
_entity.id
_entity.type
_entity.pdbx_description
1 polymer ?
#
loop_
_entity_poly.entity_id
_entity_poly.type
_entity_poly.pdbx_seq_one_letter_code
_entity_poly.pdbx_strand_id
1 'polypeptide(L)'
;MPIAYVSLAGRGATDALIADAVALVIPARLAGTVQRDVVRTDRTLCDMELVVLPDGPVFRINQDRGEAARGCRLDGGALEEAVVAVAARLPGAEALVVNKFGKLEAQGRGYVPLIAEALERDLPVLVGVNGLNLPDLLAFCDGMAQALPPDPAGIAGWLSAEILQRR
;
A
#
# COMPACT_ATOMS: atom_id res chain seq x y z
N MET A 1 -11.00 15.28 -3.31
CA MET A 1 -10.67 13.84 -3.16
C MET A 1 -9.50 13.67 -2.21
N PRO A 2 -9.67 12.94 -1.11
CA PRO A 2 -8.61 12.81 -0.11
C PRO A 2 -7.64 11.67 -0.49
N ILE A 3 -6.85 11.88 -1.50
CA ILE A 3 -5.81 10.94 -1.91
C ILE A 3 -4.43 11.59 -1.86
N ALA A 4 -3.49 10.90 -1.21
CA ALA A 4 -2.10 11.32 -1.14
C ALA A 4 -1.17 10.15 -1.46
N TYR A 5 0.04 10.49 -1.90
CA TYR A 5 1.05 9.50 -2.18
C TYR A 5 2.39 9.84 -1.55
N VAL A 6 3.17 8.80 -1.35
CA VAL A 6 4.58 8.89 -0.97
C VAL A 6 5.42 8.09 -1.94
N SER A 7 6.59 8.59 -2.26
CA SER A 7 7.53 7.95 -3.17
C SER A 7 8.95 8.20 -2.69
N LEU A 8 9.67 7.14 -2.38
CA LEU A 8 11.09 7.17 -2.02
C LEU A 8 11.91 6.38 -3.01
N ALA A 9 13.08 6.91 -3.35
CA ALA A 9 14.10 6.13 -4.05
C ALA A 9 14.65 5.05 -3.11
N GLY A 10 15.01 3.92 -3.69
CA GLY A 10 15.55 2.79 -2.94
C GLY A 10 14.56 1.64 -2.79
N ARG A 11 15.10 0.43 -2.86
CA ARG A 11 14.31 -0.80 -2.78
C ARG A 11 13.72 -0.97 -1.39
N GLY A 12 12.41 -1.09 -1.29
CA GLY A 12 11.70 -1.30 -0.04
C GLY A 12 11.57 -0.05 0.85
N ALA A 13 12.17 1.09 0.47
CA ALA A 13 12.14 2.29 1.29
C ALA A 13 10.74 2.86 1.46
N THR A 14 9.93 2.88 0.40
CA THR A 14 8.54 3.35 0.46
C THR A 14 7.67 2.41 1.30
N ASP A 15 7.87 1.10 1.19
CA ASP A 15 7.12 0.12 1.99
C ASP A 15 7.38 0.29 3.48
N ALA A 16 8.64 0.45 3.87
CA ALA A 16 9.02 0.70 5.27
C ALA A 16 8.44 2.01 5.79
N LEU A 17 8.49 3.07 4.99
CA LEU A 17 7.93 4.38 5.34
C LEU A 17 6.44 4.29 5.61
N ILE A 18 5.68 3.61 4.77
CA ILE A 18 4.24 3.42 4.95
C ILE A 18 3.94 2.59 6.20
N ALA A 19 4.66 1.51 6.42
CA ALA A 19 4.48 0.69 7.63
C ALA A 19 4.73 1.49 8.91
N ASP A 20 5.79 2.29 8.94
CA ASP A 20 6.11 3.16 10.07
C ASP A 20 5.04 4.25 10.28
N ALA A 21 4.58 4.87 9.20
CA ALA A 21 3.53 5.89 9.27
C ALA A 21 2.20 5.31 9.79
N VAL A 22 1.78 4.16 9.29
CA VAL A 22 0.54 3.49 9.72
C VAL A 22 0.55 3.19 11.21
N ALA A 23 1.70 2.82 11.77
CA ALA A 23 1.85 2.58 13.21
C ALA A 23 1.62 3.83 14.08
N LEU A 24 1.73 5.03 13.51
CA LEU A 24 1.56 6.31 14.19
C LEU A 24 0.18 6.95 13.98
N VAL A 25 -0.67 6.37 13.14
CA VAL A 25 -2.03 6.90 12.89
C VAL A 25 -2.86 6.75 14.16
N ILE A 26 -3.76 7.71 14.40
CA ILE A 26 -4.74 7.62 15.50
C ILE A 26 -5.49 6.28 15.45
N PRO A 27 -6.04 5.80 16.57
CA PRO A 27 -6.89 4.62 16.57
C PRO A 27 -8.04 4.76 15.57
N ALA A 28 -7.98 3.98 14.48
CA ALA A 28 -8.95 4.01 13.40
C ALA A 28 -8.99 2.64 12.71
N ARG A 29 -10.11 2.34 12.07
CA ARG A 29 -10.22 1.13 11.24
C ARG A 29 -9.66 1.40 9.85
N LEU A 30 -8.43 0.98 9.63
CA LEU A 30 -7.79 1.07 8.33
C LEU A 30 -8.06 -0.20 7.54
N ALA A 31 -8.38 -0.07 6.25
CA ALA A 31 -8.28 -1.15 5.29
C ALA A 31 -7.02 -0.97 4.45
N GLY A 32 -6.53 -2.02 3.88
CA GLY A 32 -5.36 -1.97 3.00
C GLY A 32 -4.25 -2.91 3.45
N THR A 33 -3.05 -2.63 2.99
CA THR A 33 -1.89 -3.45 3.26
C THR A 33 -0.67 -2.62 3.61
N VAL A 34 0.16 -3.18 4.47
CA VAL A 34 1.55 -2.78 4.65
C VAL A 34 2.45 -3.95 4.29
N GLN A 35 3.62 -3.67 3.75
CA GLN A 35 4.60 -4.69 3.41
C GLN A 35 5.71 -4.70 4.44
N ARG A 36 6.14 -5.90 4.80
CA ARG A 36 7.35 -6.12 5.60
C ARG A 36 8.23 -7.16 4.94
N ASP A 37 9.53 -7.02 5.10
CA ASP A 37 10.51 -7.99 4.68
C ASP A 37 10.94 -8.83 5.89
N VAL A 38 10.89 -10.16 5.73
CA VAL A 38 11.26 -11.11 6.79
C VAL A 38 12.56 -11.78 6.42
N VAL A 39 13.57 -11.59 7.27
CA VAL A 39 14.88 -12.23 7.08
C VAL A 39 14.77 -13.72 7.30
N ARG A 40 15.29 -14.50 6.35
CA ARG A 40 15.35 -15.95 6.43
C ARG A 40 16.77 -16.41 6.77
N THR A 41 16.89 -17.41 7.64
CA THR A 41 18.19 -18.01 7.99
C THR A 41 18.69 -19.03 6.97
N ASP A 42 17.79 -19.53 6.13
CA ASP A 42 18.05 -20.58 5.13
C ASP A 42 18.38 -20.04 3.73
N ARG A 43 18.34 -18.70 3.53
CA ARG A 43 18.66 -18.05 2.26
C ARG A 43 19.06 -16.59 2.43
N THR A 44 19.70 -16.02 1.38
CA THR A 44 20.21 -14.64 1.39
C THR A 44 19.13 -13.59 1.13
N LEU A 45 18.01 -13.96 0.48
CA LEU A 45 16.94 -13.03 0.16
C LEU A 45 15.81 -13.11 1.21
N CYS A 46 15.30 -11.94 1.59
CA CYS A 46 14.16 -11.83 2.49
C CYS A 46 12.87 -12.32 1.83
N ASP A 47 11.96 -12.85 2.61
CA ASP A 47 10.57 -13.00 2.20
C ASP A 47 9.88 -11.63 2.23
N MET A 48 9.01 -11.39 1.25
CA MET A 48 8.15 -10.22 1.21
C MET A 48 6.75 -10.63 1.66
N GLU A 49 6.26 -10.01 2.73
CA GLU A 49 4.94 -10.29 3.29
C GLU A 49 4.05 -9.06 3.24
N LEU A 50 2.82 -9.23 2.77
CA LEU A 50 1.76 -8.25 2.91
C LEU A 50 0.93 -8.57 4.15
N VAL A 51 0.84 -7.59 5.04
CA VAL A 51 -0.03 -7.64 6.21
C VAL A 51 -1.30 -6.86 5.87
N VAL A 52 -2.43 -7.55 5.85
CA VAL A 52 -3.73 -6.93 5.64
C VAL A 52 -4.16 -6.22 6.94
N LEU A 53 -4.52 -4.95 6.82
CA LEU A 53 -4.95 -4.15 7.96
C LEU A 53 -6.42 -4.44 8.33
N PRO A 54 -6.77 -4.33 9.63
CA PRO A 54 -5.93 -3.94 10.75
C PRO A 54 -5.11 -5.07 11.37
N ASP A 55 -5.51 -6.32 11.23
CA ASP A 55 -4.99 -7.46 12.02
C ASP A 55 -4.69 -8.73 11.19
N GLY A 56 -4.43 -8.58 9.92
CA GLY A 56 -4.15 -9.67 9.00
C GLY A 56 -5.38 -10.16 8.23
N PRO A 57 -5.28 -11.14 7.38
CA PRO A 57 -4.20 -12.14 7.25
C PRO A 57 -2.89 -11.58 6.72
N VAL A 58 -1.87 -12.44 6.70
CA VAL A 58 -0.54 -12.16 6.15
C VAL A 58 -0.32 -13.05 4.93
N PHE A 59 0.09 -12.45 3.82
CA PHE A 59 0.37 -13.15 2.57
C PHE A 59 1.83 -13.00 2.18
N ARG A 60 2.51 -14.11 1.93
CA ARG A 60 3.82 -14.08 1.30
C ARG A 60 3.66 -13.85 -0.19
N ILE A 61 4.24 -12.76 -0.70
CA ILE A 61 4.06 -12.32 -2.09
C ILE A 61 5.27 -12.53 -2.99
N ASN A 62 6.38 -13.05 -2.47
CA ASN A 62 7.53 -13.40 -3.30
C ASN A 62 7.49 -14.88 -3.69
N GLN A 63 7.88 -15.14 -4.94
CA GLN A 63 8.09 -16.51 -5.40
C GLN A 63 9.46 -17.03 -4.95
N ASP A 64 9.52 -18.28 -4.51
CA ASP A 64 10.76 -18.97 -4.19
C ASP A 64 11.34 -19.59 -5.48
N ARG A 65 12.25 -18.84 -6.11
CA ARG A 65 12.93 -19.25 -7.36
C ARG A 65 14.37 -19.68 -7.16
N GLY A 66 14.84 -19.77 -5.89
CA GLY A 66 16.22 -20.03 -5.56
C GLY A 66 17.13 -18.80 -5.64
N GLU A 67 18.35 -18.93 -5.14
CA GLU A 67 19.31 -17.80 -5.01
C GLU A 67 19.79 -17.24 -6.35
N ALA A 68 19.82 -18.06 -7.41
CA ALA A 68 20.28 -17.66 -8.73
C ALA A 68 19.20 -16.97 -9.58
N ALA A 69 17.96 -16.91 -9.10
CA ALA A 69 16.86 -16.31 -9.84
C ALA A 69 17.03 -14.80 -9.97
N ARG A 70 16.80 -14.30 -11.19
CA ARG A 70 16.82 -12.87 -11.51
C ARG A 70 15.41 -12.40 -11.93
N GLY A 71 15.13 -11.12 -11.72
CA GLY A 71 13.88 -10.49 -12.13
C GLY A 71 12.84 -10.39 -11.02
N CYS A 72 11.58 -10.21 -11.41
CA CYS A 72 10.47 -10.03 -10.47
C CYS A 72 10.19 -11.31 -9.69
N ARG A 73 10.18 -11.20 -8.36
CA ARG A 73 9.87 -12.29 -7.43
C ARG A 73 8.42 -12.27 -6.95
N LEU A 74 7.60 -11.39 -7.51
CA LEU A 74 6.22 -11.20 -7.06
C LEU A 74 5.35 -12.41 -7.42
N ASP A 75 4.61 -12.89 -6.43
CA ASP A 75 3.52 -13.86 -6.61
C ASP A 75 2.22 -13.10 -6.86
N GLY A 76 1.77 -13.05 -8.11
CA GLY A 76 0.55 -12.34 -8.50
C GLY A 76 -0.71 -12.95 -7.88
N GLY A 77 -0.75 -14.27 -7.69
CA GLY A 77 -1.89 -14.94 -7.05
C GLY A 77 -2.03 -14.55 -5.59
N ALA A 78 -0.93 -14.51 -4.85
CA ALA A 78 -0.93 -14.07 -3.45
C ALA A 78 -1.33 -12.60 -3.32
N LEU A 79 -0.88 -11.74 -4.24
CA LEU A 79 -1.29 -10.34 -4.28
C LEU A 79 -2.81 -10.19 -4.52
N GLU A 80 -3.38 -10.95 -5.44
CA GLU A 80 -4.82 -10.94 -5.71
C GLU A 80 -5.64 -11.41 -4.49
N GLU A 81 -5.17 -12.43 -3.77
CA GLU A 81 -5.79 -12.88 -2.51
C GLU A 81 -5.76 -11.78 -1.44
N ALA A 82 -4.65 -11.05 -1.34
CA ALA A 82 -4.55 -9.90 -0.42
C ALA A 82 -5.56 -8.81 -0.80
N VAL A 83 -5.72 -8.50 -2.08
CA VAL A 83 -6.70 -7.52 -2.56
C VAL A 83 -8.12 -7.94 -2.20
N VAL A 84 -8.48 -9.22 -2.35
CA VAL A 84 -9.79 -9.75 -1.93
C VAL A 84 -10.00 -9.58 -0.43
N ALA A 85 -8.99 -9.86 0.39
CA ALA A 85 -9.06 -9.68 1.84
C ALA A 85 -9.25 -8.21 2.25
N VAL A 86 -8.61 -7.28 1.52
CA VAL A 86 -8.81 -5.83 1.72
C VAL A 86 -10.23 -5.42 1.32
N ALA A 87 -10.73 -5.91 0.19
CA ALA A 87 -12.07 -5.61 -0.30
C ALA A 87 -13.15 -5.96 0.74
N ALA A 88 -13.00 -7.10 1.42
CA ALA A 88 -13.92 -7.53 2.47
C ALA A 88 -13.94 -6.58 3.69
N ARG A 89 -12.86 -5.82 3.92
CA ARG A 89 -12.71 -4.90 5.05
C ARG A 89 -13.05 -3.45 4.73
N LEU A 90 -13.08 -3.09 3.47
CA LEU A 90 -13.30 -1.72 3.03
C LEU A 90 -14.65 -1.14 3.50
N PRO A 91 -15.77 -1.89 3.54
CA PRO A 91 -17.07 -1.34 4.00
C PRO A 91 -17.05 -0.73 5.41
N GLY A 92 -16.23 -1.25 6.30
CA GLY A 92 -16.13 -0.73 7.67
C GLY A 92 -14.94 0.17 7.93
N ALA A 93 -14.18 0.51 6.90
CA ALA A 93 -12.95 1.27 7.05
C ALA A 93 -13.18 2.78 7.11
N GLU A 94 -12.25 3.47 7.76
CA GLU A 94 -12.17 4.93 7.85
C GLU A 94 -11.10 5.50 6.91
N ALA A 95 -10.21 4.65 6.37
CA ALA A 95 -9.22 5.00 5.36
C ALA A 95 -8.73 3.74 4.63
N LEU A 96 -8.18 3.94 3.44
CA LEU A 96 -7.51 2.90 2.65
C LEU A 96 -6.01 3.19 2.55
N VAL A 97 -5.20 2.16 2.82
CA VAL A 97 -3.75 2.21 2.65
C VAL A 97 -3.34 1.22 1.57
N VAL A 98 -2.73 1.73 0.52
CA VAL A 98 -2.16 0.94 -0.58
C VAL A 98 -0.64 1.05 -0.51
N ASN A 99 0.03 -0.01 -0.07
CA ASN A 99 1.48 0.02 0.09
C ASN A 99 2.22 0.25 -1.23
N LYS A 100 1.65 -0.18 -2.35
CA LYS A 100 2.29 -0.04 -3.65
C LYS A 100 1.30 0.03 -4.80
N PHE A 101 1.30 1.15 -5.50
CA PHE A 101 0.72 1.28 -6.83
C PHE A 101 1.80 0.87 -7.84
N GLY A 102 1.69 -0.33 -8.36
CA GLY A 102 2.69 -0.95 -9.21
C GLY A 102 2.19 -1.18 -10.63
N LYS A 103 2.83 -2.13 -11.31
CA LYS A 103 2.53 -2.46 -12.71
C LYS A 103 1.09 -2.94 -12.92
N LEU A 104 0.54 -3.71 -11.99
CA LEU A 104 -0.86 -4.18 -12.09
C LEU A 104 -1.84 -3.01 -12.01
N GLU A 105 -1.60 -2.09 -11.11
CA GLU A 105 -2.41 -0.90 -10.93
C GLU A 105 -2.31 0.05 -12.12
N ALA A 106 -1.12 0.20 -12.69
CA ALA A 106 -0.93 0.94 -13.95
C ALA A 106 -1.76 0.36 -15.12
N GLN A 107 -2.08 -0.93 -15.06
CA GLN A 107 -2.95 -1.62 -16.03
C GLN A 107 -4.44 -1.62 -15.62
N GLY A 108 -4.83 -0.90 -14.58
CA GLY A 108 -6.21 -0.84 -14.09
C GLY A 108 -6.63 -2.04 -13.25
N ARG A 109 -5.67 -2.82 -12.75
CA ARG A 109 -5.90 -4.04 -11.96
C ARG A 109 -5.45 -3.86 -10.51
N GLY A 110 -5.35 -4.95 -9.77
CA GLY A 110 -4.87 -4.92 -8.39
C GLY A 110 -5.75 -4.07 -7.48
N TYR A 111 -5.19 -3.05 -6.86
CA TYR A 111 -5.90 -2.16 -5.93
C TYR A 111 -6.77 -1.10 -6.60
N VAL A 112 -6.68 -0.91 -7.92
CA VAL A 112 -7.40 0.17 -8.62
C VAL A 112 -8.90 0.19 -8.33
N PRO A 113 -9.64 -0.94 -8.38
CA PRO A 113 -11.06 -0.92 -8.04
C PRO A 113 -11.34 -0.48 -6.60
N LEU A 114 -10.47 -0.84 -5.66
CA LEU A 114 -10.61 -0.46 -4.25
C LEU A 114 -10.30 1.01 -4.01
N ILE A 115 -9.31 1.55 -4.71
CA ILE A 115 -9.01 2.99 -4.68
C ILE A 115 -10.20 3.78 -5.20
N ALA A 116 -10.77 3.37 -6.33
CA ALA A 116 -11.96 4.00 -6.91
C ALA A 116 -13.15 3.96 -5.92
N GLU A 117 -13.45 2.80 -5.35
CA GLU A 117 -14.53 2.66 -4.36
C GLU A 117 -14.28 3.53 -3.12
N ALA A 118 -13.06 3.55 -2.60
CA ALA A 118 -12.72 4.38 -1.44
C ALA A 118 -12.94 5.87 -1.73
N LEU A 119 -12.52 6.34 -2.89
CA LEU A 119 -12.70 7.73 -3.30
C LEU A 119 -14.17 8.09 -3.54
N GLU A 120 -14.97 7.20 -4.12
CA GLU A 120 -16.42 7.37 -4.27
C GLU A 120 -17.13 7.51 -2.91
N ARG A 121 -16.59 6.87 -1.89
CA ARG A 121 -17.08 6.94 -0.50
C ARG A 121 -16.43 8.08 0.30
N ASP A 122 -15.65 8.93 -0.34
CA ASP A 122 -14.88 10.02 0.30
C ASP A 122 -13.94 9.54 1.41
N LEU A 123 -13.47 8.30 1.35
CA LEU A 123 -12.46 7.78 2.28
C LEU A 123 -11.07 8.31 1.92
N PRO A 124 -10.25 8.69 2.92
CA PRO A 124 -8.86 9.05 2.66
C PRO A 124 -8.07 7.84 2.15
N VAL A 125 -7.25 8.07 1.13
CA VAL A 125 -6.42 7.03 0.52
C VAL A 125 -4.95 7.44 0.56
N LEU A 126 -4.12 6.61 1.17
CA LEU A 126 -2.67 6.74 1.18
C LEU A 126 -2.06 5.71 0.23
N VAL A 127 -1.23 6.16 -0.70
CA VAL A 127 -0.64 5.31 -1.74
C VAL A 127 0.88 5.40 -1.73
N GLY A 128 1.55 4.26 -1.67
CA GLY A 128 2.97 4.15 -1.99
C GLY A 128 3.16 3.93 -3.48
N VAL A 129 4.10 4.62 -4.10
CA VAL A 129 4.39 4.48 -5.53
C VAL A 129 5.87 4.72 -5.81
N ASN A 130 6.44 3.99 -6.74
CA ASN A 130 7.78 4.27 -7.24
C ASN A 130 7.74 5.30 -8.38
N GLY A 131 8.91 5.87 -8.72
CA GLY A 131 9.00 6.88 -9.77
C GLY A 131 8.57 6.38 -11.16
N LEU A 132 8.72 5.09 -11.43
CA LEU A 132 8.32 4.49 -12.71
C LEU A 132 6.79 4.52 -12.90
N ASN A 133 6.02 4.22 -11.86
CA ASN A 133 4.57 4.13 -11.92
C ASN A 133 3.85 5.41 -11.45
N LEU A 134 4.58 6.41 -10.99
CA LEU A 134 4.00 7.68 -10.54
C LEU A 134 3.18 8.39 -11.64
N PRO A 135 3.64 8.47 -12.90
CA PRO A 135 2.82 9.07 -13.96
C PRO A 135 1.46 8.39 -14.14
N ASP A 136 1.41 7.07 -14.01
CA ASP A 136 0.17 6.30 -14.13
C ASP A 136 -0.78 6.57 -12.96
N LEU A 137 -0.26 6.68 -11.74
CA LEU A 137 -1.06 7.08 -10.58
C LEU A 137 -1.65 8.48 -10.76
N LEU A 138 -0.84 9.45 -11.19
CA LEU A 138 -1.29 10.83 -11.40
C LEU A 138 -2.35 10.89 -12.51
N ALA A 139 -2.18 10.13 -13.58
CA ALA A 139 -3.18 10.03 -14.65
C ALA A 139 -4.48 9.42 -14.12
N PHE A 140 -4.40 8.36 -13.34
CA PHE A 140 -5.57 7.73 -12.71
C PHE A 140 -6.35 8.68 -11.81
N CYS A 141 -5.66 9.54 -11.06
CA CYS A 141 -6.25 10.52 -10.13
C CYS A 141 -6.53 11.88 -10.78
N ASP A 142 -6.32 12.04 -12.08
CA ASP A 142 -6.42 13.33 -12.78
C ASP A 142 -5.59 14.45 -12.10
N GLY A 143 -4.39 14.10 -11.64
CA GLY A 143 -3.47 15.00 -10.97
C GLY A 143 -3.87 15.43 -9.56
N MET A 144 -4.93 14.88 -8.99
CA MET A 144 -5.48 15.31 -7.69
C MET A 144 -4.79 14.70 -6.47
N ALA A 145 -3.91 13.70 -6.66
CA ALA A 145 -3.18 13.10 -5.56
C ALA A 145 -2.12 14.06 -5.01
N GLN A 146 -2.15 14.28 -3.70
CA GLN A 146 -1.21 15.14 -3.00
C GLN A 146 0.10 14.40 -2.70
N ALA A 147 1.24 14.96 -3.06
CA ALA A 147 2.53 14.44 -2.62
C ALA A 147 2.77 14.74 -1.14
N LEU A 148 3.15 13.75 -0.37
CA LEU A 148 3.54 13.93 1.03
C LEU A 148 5.07 13.80 1.17
N PRO A 149 5.69 14.60 2.06
CA PRO A 149 7.08 14.42 2.42
C PRO A 149 7.36 13.03 3.01
N PRO A 150 8.57 12.47 2.85
CA PRO A 150 8.91 11.14 3.35
C PRO A 150 9.20 11.15 4.87
N ASP A 151 8.23 11.55 5.64
CA ASP A 151 8.27 11.62 7.10
C ASP A 151 7.11 10.83 7.70
N PRO A 152 7.38 9.75 8.45
CA PRO A 152 6.32 8.91 9.02
C PRO A 152 5.30 9.69 9.86
N ALA A 153 5.76 10.60 10.71
CA ALA A 153 4.89 11.42 11.56
C ALA A 153 4.01 12.36 10.74
N GLY A 154 4.58 13.00 9.69
CA GLY A 154 3.84 13.87 8.79
C GLY A 154 2.77 13.13 7.99
N ILE A 155 3.09 11.94 7.49
CA ILE A 155 2.16 11.08 6.76
C ILE A 155 1.02 10.64 7.69
N ALA A 156 1.35 10.17 8.89
CA ALA A 156 0.37 9.76 9.89
C ALA A 156 -0.53 10.95 10.31
N GLY A 157 0.06 12.13 10.44
CA GLY A 157 -0.67 13.37 10.76
C GLY A 157 -1.68 13.73 9.66
N TRP A 158 -1.27 13.66 8.39
CA TRP A 158 -2.19 13.87 7.27
C TRP A 158 -3.36 12.88 7.30
N LEU A 159 -3.07 11.59 7.39
CA LEU A 159 -4.11 10.57 7.37
C LEU A 159 -5.05 10.68 8.57
N SER A 160 -4.50 10.95 9.75
CA SER A 160 -5.29 11.16 10.98
C SER A 160 -6.22 12.38 10.86
N ALA A 161 -5.72 13.49 10.31
CA ALA A 161 -6.52 14.69 10.09
C ALA A 161 -7.68 14.44 9.11
N GLU A 162 -7.40 13.75 8.01
CA GLU A 162 -8.43 13.38 7.03
C GLU A 162 -9.51 12.47 7.62
N ILE A 163 -9.12 11.50 8.46
CA ILE A 163 -10.07 10.65 9.18
C ILE A 163 -10.94 11.46 10.14
N LEU A 164 -10.32 12.33 10.94
CA LEU A 164 -11.05 13.14 11.93
C LEU A 164 -12.06 14.09 11.31
N GLN A 165 -11.78 14.62 10.13
CA GLN A 165 -12.73 15.48 9.41
C GLN A 165 -14.02 14.78 8.97
N ARG A 166 -14.01 13.44 8.95
CA ARG A 166 -15.11 12.59 8.49
C ARG A 166 -15.87 11.89 9.62
N ARG A 167 -15.42 12.03 10.84
CA ARG A 167 -16.10 11.57 12.05
C ARG A 167 -17.14 12.59 12.51
#